data_e5c055644f6e2ed50b83ba19a81879d7
#
_entry.id   e5c055644f6e2ed50b83ba19a81879d7
#
_cell.length_a   1.000
_cell.length_b   1.000
_cell.length_c   1.000
_cell.angle_alpha   90.00
_cell.angle_beta   90.00
_cell.angle_gamma   90.00
#
_symmetry.space_group_name_H-M   'P 1'
#
loop_
_entity.id
_entity.type
_entity.pdbx_description
1 polymer ?
#
loop_
_entity_poly.entity_id
_entity_poly.type
_entity_poly.pdbx_seq_one_letter_code
_entity_poly.pdbx_strand_id
1 'polypeptide(L)'
;MKPFFGILIVCILVVAVVMFQNWLRKTRSKVRAAETELALKVEATYRDLGSFQRDWTLHYAPQAFKFLTNCLDPNSHMVFSSSELNRKVEAARCLAVTNLVAWLETNSGMSYGTNAQAWEDWLKAHPPEVKASAVK
;
A
#
# COMPACT_ATOMS: atom_id res chain seq x y z
N MET A 1 -51.75 -14.79 35.08
CA MET A 1 -51.12 -15.05 33.74
C MET A 1 -50.26 -13.91 33.18
N LYS A 2 -50.19 -12.73 33.75
CA LYS A 2 -49.42 -11.56 33.23
C LYS A 2 -47.89 -11.58 33.49
N PRO A 3 -47.33 -12.14 34.59
CA PRO A 3 -45.88 -12.06 34.82
C PRO A 3 -45.03 -12.97 33.89
N PHE A 4 -45.54 -14.11 33.47
CA PHE A 4 -44.81 -15.03 32.59
C PHE A 4 -44.53 -14.45 31.20
N PHE A 5 -45.44 -13.63 30.66
CA PHE A 5 -45.27 -13.01 29.35
C PHE A 5 -44.11 -11.98 29.35
N GLY A 6 -43.97 -11.23 30.45
CA GLY A 6 -42.86 -10.29 30.63
C GLY A 6 -41.51 -10.97 30.70
N ILE A 7 -41.40 -12.09 31.41
CA ILE A 7 -40.17 -12.87 31.53
C ILE A 7 -39.79 -13.45 30.16
N LEU A 8 -40.75 -13.98 29.40
CA LEU A 8 -40.49 -14.53 28.06
C LEU A 8 -39.91 -13.47 27.09
N ILE A 9 -40.49 -12.26 27.10
CA ILE A 9 -40.01 -11.14 26.27
C ILE A 9 -38.58 -10.75 26.66
N VAL A 10 -38.27 -10.67 27.96
CA VAL A 10 -36.92 -10.35 28.42
C VAL A 10 -35.89 -11.43 27.96
N CYS A 11 -36.26 -12.72 28.09
CA CYS A 11 -35.41 -13.81 27.62
C CYS A 11 -35.14 -13.73 26.11
N ILE A 12 -36.15 -13.43 25.30
CA ILE A 12 -36.01 -13.28 23.85
C ILE A 12 -35.06 -12.11 23.52
N LEU A 13 -35.24 -10.96 24.21
CA LEU A 13 -34.37 -9.80 24.02
C LEU A 13 -32.91 -10.10 24.39
N VAL A 14 -32.67 -10.79 25.51
CA VAL A 14 -31.32 -11.17 25.92
C VAL A 14 -30.67 -12.09 24.88
N VAL A 15 -31.37 -13.10 24.38
CA VAL A 15 -30.86 -14.00 23.34
C VAL A 15 -30.58 -13.22 22.06
N ALA A 16 -31.46 -12.32 21.64
CA ALA A 16 -31.27 -11.49 20.46
C ALA A 16 -30.02 -10.62 20.59
N VAL A 17 -29.79 -9.99 21.75
CA VAL A 17 -28.59 -9.17 22.02
C VAL A 17 -27.34 -10.01 21.97
N VAL A 18 -27.33 -11.20 22.58
CA VAL A 18 -26.16 -12.11 22.55
C VAL A 18 -25.85 -12.58 21.14
N MET A 19 -26.87 -12.97 20.37
CA MET A 19 -26.70 -13.36 18.96
C MET A 19 -26.14 -12.20 18.11
N PHE A 20 -26.68 -10.99 18.30
CA PHE A 20 -26.19 -9.80 17.61
C PHE A 20 -24.74 -9.46 17.95
N GLN A 21 -24.38 -9.53 19.23
CA GLN A 21 -22.98 -9.32 19.65
C GLN A 21 -22.03 -10.37 19.06
N ASN A 22 -22.41 -11.63 19.02
CA ASN A 22 -21.62 -12.69 18.43
C ASN A 22 -21.48 -12.50 16.91
N TRP A 23 -22.53 -12.08 16.24
CA TRP A 23 -22.48 -11.75 14.81
C TRP A 23 -21.54 -10.57 14.55
N LEU A 24 -21.62 -9.49 15.35
CA LEU A 24 -20.70 -8.34 15.25
C LEU A 24 -19.23 -8.73 15.47
N ARG A 25 -18.95 -9.58 16.47
CA ARG A 25 -17.59 -10.08 16.73
C ARG A 25 -17.07 -10.85 15.54
N LYS A 26 -17.88 -11.76 14.98
CA LYS A 26 -17.51 -12.56 13.79
C LYS A 26 -17.27 -11.70 12.56
N THR A 27 -18.08 -10.66 12.35
CA THR A 27 -17.92 -9.73 11.24
C THR A 27 -16.64 -8.90 11.39
N ARG A 28 -16.38 -8.36 12.60
CA ARG A 28 -15.17 -7.60 12.90
C ARG A 28 -13.91 -8.44 12.74
N SER A 29 -13.92 -9.71 13.12
CA SER A 29 -12.76 -10.59 12.93
C SER A 29 -12.46 -10.85 11.46
N LYS A 30 -13.48 -11.01 10.62
CA LYS A 30 -13.32 -11.16 9.17
C LYS A 30 -12.75 -9.90 8.52
N VAL A 31 -13.25 -8.72 8.91
CA VAL A 31 -12.77 -7.44 8.40
C VAL A 31 -11.29 -7.25 8.77
N ARG A 32 -10.92 -7.52 10.03
CA ARG A 32 -9.50 -7.44 10.46
C ARG A 32 -8.59 -8.40 9.72
N ALA A 33 -9.05 -9.64 9.47
CA ALA A 33 -8.29 -10.60 8.70
C ALA A 33 -8.06 -10.12 7.26
N ALA A 34 -9.10 -9.58 6.61
CA ALA A 34 -9.00 -9.01 5.26
C ALA A 34 -8.08 -7.79 5.21
N GLU A 35 -8.15 -6.89 6.20
CA GLU A 35 -7.22 -5.76 6.32
C GLU A 35 -5.77 -6.22 6.48
N THR A 36 -5.53 -7.24 7.31
CA THR A 36 -4.18 -7.77 7.52
C THR A 36 -3.64 -8.38 6.23
N GLU A 37 -4.45 -9.16 5.51
CA GLU A 37 -4.05 -9.74 4.22
C GLU A 37 -3.73 -8.65 3.19
N LEU A 38 -4.57 -7.62 3.11
CA LEU A 38 -4.35 -6.49 2.21
C LEU A 38 -3.06 -5.73 2.56
N ALA A 39 -2.84 -5.44 3.85
CA ALA A 39 -1.63 -4.77 4.31
C ALA A 39 -0.36 -5.56 3.97
N LEU A 40 -0.38 -6.89 4.14
CA LEU A 40 0.73 -7.76 3.77
C LEU A 40 0.98 -7.75 2.25
N LYS A 41 -0.07 -7.74 1.43
CA LYS A 41 0.07 -7.64 -0.03
C LYS A 41 0.67 -6.30 -0.44
N VAL A 42 0.22 -5.19 0.17
CA VAL A 42 0.76 -3.85 -0.10
C VAL A 42 2.22 -3.76 0.35
N GLU A 43 2.55 -4.25 1.55
CA GLU A 43 3.93 -4.32 2.05
C GLU A 43 4.83 -5.12 1.10
N ALA A 44 4.38 -6.30 0.67
CA ALA A 44 5.11 -7.15 -0.27
C ALA A 44 5.35 -6.43 -1.61
N THR A 45 4.33 -5.73 -2.13
CA THR A 45 4.46 -4.95 -3.37
C THR A 45 5.55 -3.88 -3.27
N TYR A 46 5.60 -3.12 -2.16
CA TYR A 46 6.67 -2.14 -1.94
C TYR A 46 8.05 -2.81 -1.81
N ARG A 47 8.13 -3.95 -1.15
CA ARG A 47 9.36 -4.70 -0.98
C ARG A 47 9.89 -5.27 -2.29
N ASP A 48 9.01 -5.83 -3.11
CA ASP A 48 9.34 -6.39 -4.42
C ASP A 48 9.83 -5.31 -5.37
N LEU A 49 9.20 -4.14 -5.38
CA LEU A 49 9.64 -3.00 -6.18
C LEU A 49 11.04 -2.52 -5.78
N GLY A 50 11.41 -2.63 -4.50
CA GLY A 50 12.79 -2.37 -4.05
C GLY A 50 13.81 -3.40 -4.54
N SER A 51 13.40 -4.63 -4.86
CA SER A 51 14.28 -5.69 -5.34
C SER A 51 14.49 -5.67 -6.86
N PHE A 52 13.48 -5.30 -7.64
CA PHE A 52 13.57 -5.19 -9.11
C PHE A 52 14.56 -4.13 -9.60
N GLN A 53 14.89 -3.15 -8.75
CA GLN A 53 15.74 -2.03 -9.13
C GLN A 53 17.19 -2.41 -9.46
N ARG A 54 17.68 -3.58 -9.04
CA ARG A 54 19.05 -4.02 -9.33
C ARG A 54 19.35 -4.23 -10.80
N ASP A 55 18.34 -4.71 -11.55
CA ASP A 55 18.50 -5.09 -12.95
C ASP A 55 17.89 -4.05 -13.90
N TRP A 56 17.36 -2.95 -13.37
CA TRP A 56 16.76 -1.90 -14.17
C TRP A 56 17.81 -1.01 -14.81
N THR A 57 17.64 -0.76 -16.09
CA THR A 57 18.39 0.25 -16.84
C THR A 57 17.60 1.56 -16.91
N LEU A 58 18.21 2.65 -17.36
CA LEU A 58 17.55 3.95 -17.57
C LEU A 58 16.29 3.86 -18.47
N HIS A 59 16.15 2.79 -19.25
CA HIS A 59 14.91 2.52 -20.00
C HIS A 59 13.67 2.43 -19.10
N TYR A 60 13.83 1.99 -17.86
CA TYR A 60 12.72 1.90 -16.88
C TYR A 60 12.54 3.17 -16.03
N ALA A 61 13.33 4.22 -16.26
CA ALA A 61 13.25 5.45 -15.49
C ALA A 61 11.84 6.09 -15.50
N PRO A 62 11.08 6.11 -16.61
CA PRO A 62 9.70 6.65 -16.59
C PRO A 62 8.76 5.87 -15.68
N GLN A 63 8.86 4.53 -15.63
CA GLN A 63 8.06 3.68 -14.75
C GLN A 63 8.46 3.88 -13.29
N ALA A 64 9.77 3.93 -13.03
CA ALA A 64 10.31 4.20 -11.71
C ALA A 64 9.83 5.56 -11.19
N PHE A 65 9.87 6.59 -12.02
CA PHE A 65 9.39 7.92 -11.70
C PHE A 65 7.88 7.94 -11.40
N LYS A 66 7.06 7.30 -12.27
CA LYS A 66 5.61 7.19 -12.04
C LYS A 66 5.31 6.51 -10.71
N PHE A 67 6.08 5.48 -10.36
CA PHE A 67 5.95 4.80 -9.09
C PHE A 67 6.35 5.72 -7.92
N LEU A 68 7.45 6.46 -8.04
CA LEU A 68 7.87 7.44 -7.04
C LEU A 68 6.77 8.48 -6.79
N THR A 69 6.18 9.04 -7.85
CA THR A 69 5.10 10.02 -7.78
C THR A 69 3.90 9.45 -7.02
N ASN A 70 3.49 8.21 -7.33
CA ASN A 70 2.41 7.54 -6.62
C ASN A 70 2.73 7.30 -5.13
N CYS A 71 3.98 6.95 -4.81
CA CYS A 71 4.40 6.76 -3.42
C CYS A 71 4.44 8.08 -2.62
N LEU A 72 4.64 9.21 -3.28
CA LEU A 72 4.68 10.53 -2.64
C LEU A 72 3.31 11.20 -2.55
N ASP A 73 2.31 10.74 -3.33
CA ASP A 73 0.95 11.28 -3.27
C ASP A 73 0.22 10.82 -2.00
N PRO A 74 -0.13 11.75 -1.09
CA PRO A 74 -0.85 11.41 0.14
C PRO A 74 -2.20 10.74 -0.10
N ASN A 75 -2.85 11.02 -1.24
CA ASN A 75 -4.16 10.46 -1.57
C ASN A 75 -4.08 9.00 -2.02
N SER A 76 -2.90 8.52 -2.39
CA SER A 76 -2.67 7.12 -2.77
C SER A 76 -2.42 6.21 -1.56
N HIS A 77 -2.27 6.77 -0.35
CA HIS A 77 -1.97 6.00 0.84
C HIS A 77 -3.20 5.27 1.36
N MET A 78 -3.09 3.96 1.48
CA MET A 78 -4.09 3.15 2.17
C MET A 78 -3.96 3.34 3.68
N VAL A 79 -5.08 3.62 4.34
CA VAL A 79 -5.16 3.74 5.80
C VAL A 79 -5.88 2.51 6.34
N PHE A 80 -5.23 1.78 7.24
CA PHE A 80 -5.76 0.61 7.92
C PHE A 80 -6.27 1.00 9.32
N SER A 81 -7.20 0.22 9.86
CA SER A 81 -7.72 0.44 11.21
C SER A 81 -6.67 0.20 12.31
N SER A 82 -5.64 -0.59 12.02
CA SER A 82 -4.54 -0.90 12.93
C SER A 82 -3.36 0.04 12.73
N SER A 83 -2.94 0.74 13.78
CA SER A 83 -1.73 1.59 13.77
C SER A 83 -0.46 0.80 13.47
N GLU A 84 -0.40 -0.47 13.88
CA GLU A 84 0.73 -1.35 13.59
C GLU A 84 0.81 -1.69 12.10
N LEU A 85 -0.33 -1.99 11.45
CA LEU A 85 -0.37 -2.24 10.01
C LEU A 85 0.04 -0.99 9.23
N ASN A 86 -0.49 0.18 9.61
CA ASN A 86 -0.09 1.45 9.01
C ASN A 86 1.41 1.68 9.12
N ARG A 87 2.00 1.45 10.29
CA ARG A 87 3.45 1.61 10.50
C ARG A 87 4.28 0.66 9.64
N LYS A 88 3.86 -0.61 9.48
CA LYS A 88 4.58 -1.59 8.64
C LYS A 88 4.54 -1.21 7.16
N VAL A 89 3.36 -0.87 6.65
CA VAL A 89 3.17 -0.46 5.25
C VAL A 89 3.93 0.84 4.97
N GLU A 90 3.89 1.80 5.88
CA GLU A 90 4.61 3.07 5.74
C GLU A 90 6.13 2.87 5.76
N ALA A 91 6.64 2.01 6.62
CA ALA A 91 8.07 1.67 6.64
C ALA A 91 8.52 1.02 5.31
N ALA A 92 7.72 0.13 4.75
CA ALA A 92 8.01 -0.50 3.46
C ALA A 92 7.96 0.53 2.31
N ARG A 93 6.98 1.44 2.34
CA ARG A 93 6.88 2.54 1.38
C ARG A 93 8.09 3.49 1.44
N CYS A 94 8.49 3.91 2.63
CA CYS A 94 9.66 4.77 2.81
C CYS A 94 10.93 4.10 2.29
N LEU A 95 11.10 2.80 2.55
CA LEU A 95 12.25 2.04 2.03
C LEU A 95 12.23 1.96 0.51
N ALA A 96 11.07 1.70 -0.10
CA ALA A 96 10.91 1.67 -1.55
C ALA A 96 11.25 3.02 -2.19
N VAL A 97 10.76 4.14 -1.61
CA VAL A 97 11.10 5.49 -2.06
C VAL A 97 12.61 5.75 -1.97
N THR A 98 13.23 5.42 -0.84
CA THR A 98 14.67 5.60 -0.64
C THR A 98 15.49 4.84 -1.68
N ASN A 99 15.15 3.57 -1.90
CA ASN A 99 15.84 2.73 -2.88
C ASN A 99 15.65 3.25 -4.30
N LEU A 100 14.45 3.73 -4.63
CA LEU A 100 14.13 4.26 -5.94
C LEU A 100 14.87 5.56 -6.24
N VAL A 101 14.92 6.47 -5.26
CA VAL A 101 15.69 7.72 -5.37
C VAL A 101 17.18 7.40 -5.55
N ALA A 102 17.75 6.51 -4.73
CA ALA A 102 19.14 6.10 -4.84
C ALA A 102 19.45 5.47 -6.21
N TRP A 103 18.52 4.68 -6.77
CA TRP A 103 18.64 4.12 -8.10
C TRP A 103 18.63 5.21 -9.18
N LEU A 104 17.70 6.17 -9.12
CA LEU A 104 17.64 7.30 -10.04
C LEU A 104 18.91 8.14 -9.99
N GLU A 105 19.39 8.46 -8.80
CA GLU A 105 20.63 9.22 -8.59
C GLU A 105 21.86 8.49 -9.15
N THR A 106 21.97 7.19 -8.89
CA THR A 106 23.08 6.37 -9.37
C THR A 106 23.12 6.28 -10.90
N ASN A 107 21.95 6.13 -11.54
CA ASN A 107 21.89 5.93 -12.99
C ASN A 107 21.88 7.24 -13.79
N SER A 108 21.45 8.34 -13.19
CA SER A 108 21.41 9.66 -13.85
C SER A 108 22.65 10.52 -13.55
N GLY A 109 23.34 10.26 -12.45
CA GLY A 109 24.38 11.14 -11.92
C GLY A 109 23.84 12.44 -11.31
N MET A 110 22.50 12.57 -11.17
CA MET A 110 21.83 13.75 -10.63
C MET A 110 21.31 13.46 -9.23
N SER A 111 21.20 14.47 -8.38
CA SER A 111 20.70 14.34 -7.01
C SER A 111 19.53 15.30 -6.79
N TYR A 112 18.32 14.82 -7.03
CA TYR A 112 17.08 15.57 -6.82
C TYR A 112 16.29 15.08 -5.60
N GLY A 113 16.74 14.01 -4.95
CA GLY A 113 16.03 13.40 -3.82
C GLY A 113 14.59 13.06 -4.17
N THR A 114 13.64 13.48 -3.34
CA THR A 114 12.19 13.25 -3.55
C THR A 114 11.50 14.34 -4.37
N ASN A 115 12.24 15.22 -5.04
CA ASN A 115 11.66 16.27 -5.88
C ASN A 115 11.17 15.68 -7.21
N ALA A 116 9.88 15.30 -7.24
CA ALA A 116 9.25 14.68 -8.40
C ALA A 116 9.31 15.56 -9.66
N GLN A 117 9.12 16.89 -9.53
CA GLN A 117 9.15 17.80 -10.65
C GLN A 117 10.54 17.86 -11.30
N ALA A 118 11.61 17.93 -10.50
CA ALA A 118 12.96 17.96 -11.01
C ALA A 118 13.32 16.66 -11.76
N TRP A 119 12.86 15.51 -11.26
CA TRP A 119 13.01 14.23 -11.96
C TRP A 119 12.24 14.18 -13.28
N GLU A 120 11.01 14.71 -13.31
CA GLU A 120 10.19 14.78 -14.51
C GLU A 120 10.87 15.63 -15.60
N ASP A 121 11.37 16.81 -15.23
CA ASP A 121 12.02 17.73 -16.16
C ASP A 121 13.32 17.11 -16.69
N TRP A 122 14.09 16.44 -15.85
CA TRP A 122 15.28 15.71 -16.27
C TRP A 122 14.97 14.58 -17.25
N LEU A 123 13.95 13.76 -16.99
CA LEU A 123 13.53 12.67 -17.87
C LEU A 123 13.01 13.15 -19.21
N LYS A 124 12.33 14.30 -19.25
CA LYS A 124 11.91 14.94 -20.52
C LYS A 124 13.10 15.41 -21.36
N ALA A 125 14.11 15.92 -20.71
CA ALA A 125 15.34 16.37 -21.38
C ALA A 125 16.26 15.22 -21.82
N HIS A 126 16.17 14.06 -21.17
CA HIS A 126 16.99 12.87 -21.40
C HIS A 126 16.11 11.63 -21.61
N PRO A 127 15.35 11.57 -22.73
CA PRO A 127 14.52 10.42 -23.01
C PRO A 127 15.40 9.16 -23.12
N PRO A 128 15.01 8.03 -22.46
CA PRO A 128 15.79 6.80 -22.53
C PRO A 128 15.88 6.35 -23.98
N GLU A 129 17.10 6.16 -24.47
CA GLU A 129 17.33 5.61 -25.81
C GLU A 129 16.70 4.23 -25.90
N VAL A 130 15.67 4.09 -26.70
CA VAL A 130 15.13 2.79 -27.08
C VAL A 130 16.21 2.13 -27.94
N LYS A 131 17.07 1.31 -27.34
CA LYS A 131 17.88 0.38 -28.11
C LYS A 131 16.90 -0.50 -28.87
N ALA A 132 16.68 -0.17 -30.13
CA ALA A 132 15.97 -1.04 -31.05
C ALA A 132 16.68 -2.40 -30.97
N SER A 133 16.08 -3.34 -30.27
CA SER A 133 16.54 -4.74 -30.26
C SER A 133 16.52 -5.16 -31.70
N ALA A 134 17.70 -5.24 -32.32
CA ALA A 134 17.84 -5.84 -33.63
C ALA A 134 17.32 -7.27 -33.52
N VAL A 135 16.08 -7.46 -33.90
CA VAL A 135 15.53 -8.78 -34.19
C VAL A 135 16.30 -9.26 -35.42
N LYS A 136 17.21 -10.16 -35.17
CA LYS A 136 17.80 -11.04 -36.20
C LYS A 136 17.17 -12.40 -36.11
#